data_46064c979c29a0bc207ac9c254038568
#
_entry.id   46064c979c29a0bc207ac9c254038568
#
_cell.length_a   1.000
_cell.length_b   1.000
_cell.length_c   1.000
_cell.angle_alpha   90.00
_cell.angle_beta   90.00
_cell.angle_gamma   90.00
#
_symmetry.space_group_name_H-M   'P 1'
#
loop_
_entity.id
_entity.type
_entity.pdbx_description
1 polymer ?
#
loop_
_entity_poly.entity_id
_entity_poly.type
_entity_poly.pdbx_seq_one_letter_code
_entity_poly.pdbx_strand_id
1 'polypeptide(L)'
;MFKGVFVCFLAFSFVDYPALCQADKTQPSTAASAMDEEYRKFGEVSDWVRARNARDYAMSSANGIDEGSYVTIGGIEQWITIRGEDRSNPVLLFLHGGPGDVTNPWSFLFFTPWEKYFTIVQWDQRGAGRTLRKTGPSVTSTMSVDRMTKDGIEVAEYLRKHLEKNKIVVLGHSFGTILELGMVRARPDLFYAYVGTGQIADEVKNYSAAYAALLRKAQATGNLQAIDELKHVGPPPYANGEGYGVQRKWSNKFEGSYEFLYGTTGLALVAPGGSMQDVNDWFQGQTLADVLVPQTKSLGMAGLGLEFSIPMFVFEGDEDFTTPTALARQYVEAMKAPRKEFVLIHGGHFAMFMHRDEFLQELVKRVRPLAVAN
;
A
#
# COMPACT_ATOMS: atom_id res chain seq x y z
N MET A 1 12.21 -21.81 7.81
CA MET A 1 12.67 -22.69 6.71
C MET A 1 11.77 -22.38 5.51
N PHE A 2 12.23 -21.52 4.62
CA PHE A 2 11.48 -21.12 3.42
C PHE A 2 11.36 -22.32 2.48
N LYS A 3 10.15 -22.82 2.28
CA LYS A 3 9.87 -23.69 1.12
C LYS A 3 9.78 -22.76 -0.09
N GLY A 4 10.80 -22.84 -0.94
CA GLY A 4 10.95 -21.93 -2.08
C GLY A 4 9.75 -21.95 -3.01
N VAL A 5 9.12 -20.81 -3.15
CA VAL A 5 8.26 -20.50 -4.28
C VAL A 5 9.17 -20.01 -5.40
N PHE A 6 9.53 -20.91 -6.32
CA PHE A 6 10.16 -20.54 -7.57
C PHE A 6 9.06 -19.92 -8.45
N VAL A 7 8.95 -18.61 -8.45
CA VAL A 7 8.19 -17.88 -9.47
C VAL A 7 9.16 -17.65 -10.62
N CYS A 8 8.97 -18.37 -11.72
CA CYS A 8 9.68 -18.10 -12.96
C CYS A 8 9.21 -16.75 -13.51
N PHE A 9 10.04 -15.71 -13.35
CA PHE A 9 9.79 -14.40 -13.93
C PHE A 9 10.07 -14.46 -15.44
N LEU A 10 9.02 -14.42 -16.25
CA LEU A 10 9.14 -14.00 -17.65
C LEU A 10 9.16 -12.46 -17.66
N ALA A 11 10.34 -11.89 -17.87
CA ALA A 11 10.52 -10.46 -18.07
C ALA A 11 9.85 -10.06 -19.39
N PHE A 12 8.67 -9.42 -19.32
CA PHE A 12 8.13 -8.70 -20.47
C PHE A 12 8.87 -7.36 -20.60
N SER A 13 9.80 -7.31 -21.54
CA SER A 13 10.35 -6.06 -22.04
C SER A 13 9.23 -5.34 -22.78
N PHE A 14 8.85 -4.14 -22.33
CA PHE A 14 8.03 -3.24 -23.14
C PHE A 14 8.86 -2.82 -24.36
N VAL A 15 8.60 -3.45 -25.49
CA VAL A 15 9.08 -3.03 -26.79
C VAL A 15 8.10 -1.97 -27.28
N ASP A 16 8.62 -0.78 -27.57
CA ASP A 16 7.87 0.26 -28.28
C ASP A 16 7.21 -0.33 -29.53
N TYR A 17 5.88 -0.22 -29.61
CA TYR A 17 5.12 -0.60 -30.81
C TYR A 17 5.07 0.58 -31.77
N PRO A 18 5.80 0.55 -32.89
CA PRO A 18 5.46 1.38 -34.02
C PRO A 18 4.26 0.75 -34.74
N ALA A 19 3.36 1.62 -35.17
CA ALA A 19 2.14 1.34 -35.89
C ALA A 19 2.28 0.26 -36.96
N LEU A 20 1.61 -0.89 -36.76
CA LEU A 20 1.30 -1.88 -37.78
C LEU A 20 -0.20 -1.82 -38.08
N CYS A 21 -0.62 -0.80 -38.80
CA CYS A 21 -1.86 -0.79 -39.59
C CYS A 21 -1.50 -1.09 -41.03
N GLN A 22 -1.70 -2.34 -41.41
CA GLN A 22 -2.08 -2.92 -42.69
C GLN A 22 -1.45 -4.30 -42.82
N ALA A 23 -2.13 -5.33 -42.37
CA ALA A 23 -1.87 -6.70 -42.77
C ALA A 23 -3.17 -7.38 -43.21
N ASP A 24 -3.12 -7.97 -44.35
CA ASP A 24 -4.12 -8.73 -45.10
C ASP A 24 -4.78 -9.82 -44.23
N LYS A 25 -6.12 -9.88 -44.26
CA LYS A 25 -6.95 -10.77 -43.43
C LYS A 25 -7.08 -12.17 -44.02
N THR A 26 -5.98 -12.89 -44.25
CA THR A 26 -6.09 -14.30 -44.67
C THR A 26 -4.87 -15.13 -44.24
N GLN A 27 -4.86 -15.58 -43.05
CA GLN A 27 -4.23 -16.65 -42.29
C GLN A 27 -3.58 -16.15 -41.02
N PRO A 28 -3.82 -16.78 -39.84
CA PRO A 28 -3.06 -16.44 -38.62
C PRO A 28 -1.59 -16.83 -38.90
N SER A 29 -0.69 -15.87 -38.69
CA SER A 29 0.75 -16.14 -38.82
C SER A 29 1.15 -17.17 -37.74
N THR A 30 2.12 -18.04 -38.04
CA THR A 30 2.67 -19.03 -37.09
C THR A 30 3.14 -18.36 -35.77
N ALA A 31 3.51 -17.09 -35.80
CA ALA A 31 3.86 -16.29 -34.63
C ALA A 31 2.63 -15.95 -33.74
N ALA A 32 1.48 -15.65 -34.35
CA ALA A 32 0.25 -15.38 -33.57
C ALA A 32 -0.22 -16.67 -32.87
N SER A 33 -0.20 -17.82 -33.54
CA SER A 33 -0.58 -19.11 -32.96
C SER A 33 0.39 -19.58 -31.85
N ALA A 34 1.68 -19.25 -31.95
CA ALA A 34 2.66 -19.55 -30.90
C ALA A 34 2.44 -18.66 -29.68
N MET A 35 2.12 -17.38 -29.88
CA MET A 35 1.83 -16.44 -28.81
C MET A 35 0.53 -16.82 -28.09
N ASP A 36 -0.52 -17.24 -28.82
CA ASP A 36 -1.76 -17.73 -28.24
C ASP A 36 -1.54 -18.98 -27.36
N GLU A 37 -0.66 -19.89 -27.79
CA GLU A 37 -0.29 -21.08 -27.02
C GLU A 37 0.49 -20.72 -25.74
N GLU A 38 1.40 -19.74 -25.78
CA GLU A 38 2.11 -19.26 -24.61
C GLU A 38 1.16 -18.58 -23.60
N TYR A 39 0.23 -17.74 -24.08
CA TYR A 39 -0.81 -17.13 -23.22
C TYR A 39 -1.72 -18.18 -22.57
N ARG A 40 -2.09 -19.22 -23.32
CA ARG A 40 -2.89 -20.32 -22.78
C ARG A 40 -2.13 -21.05 -21.66
N LYS A 41 -0.86 -21.40 -21.89
CA LYS A 41 -0.01 -22.06 -20.88
C LYS A 41 0.18 -21.19 -19.64
N PHE A 42 0.40 -19.89 -19.81
CA PHE A 42 0.48 -18.94 -18.69
C PHE A 42 -0.82 -18.91 -17.89
N GLY A 43 -1.97 -18.92 -18.56
CA GLY A 43 -3.28 -19.00 -17.91
C GLY A 43 -3.41 -20.26 -17.07
N GLU A 44 -3.10 -21.43 -17.63
CA GLU A 44 -3.18 -22.74 -16.93
C GLU A 44 -2.27 -22.79 -15.70
N VAL A 45 -1.03 -22.29 -15.80
CA VAL A 45 -0.10 -22.21 -14.67
C VAL A 45 -0.62 -21.26 -13.60
N SER A 46 -1.14 -20.10 -13.98
CA SER A 46 -1.72 -19.12 -13.06
C SER A 46 -2.92 -19.70 -12.33
N ASP A 47 -3.80 -20.44 -13.02
CA ASP A 47 -4.96 -21.11 -12.42
C ASP A 47 -4.54 -22.19 -11.43
N TRP A 48 -3.55 -22.98 -11.77
CA TRP A 48 -2.99 -24.00 -10.89
C TRP A 48 -2.39 -23.39 -9.61
N VAL A 49 -1.58 -22.33 -9.74
CA VAL A 49 -0.99 -21.62 -8.60
C VAL A 49 -2.07 -20.99 -7.74
N ARG A 50 -3.08 -20.37 -8.36
CA ARG A 50 -4.24 -19.78 -7.66
C ARG A 50 -5.01 -20.82 -6.85
N ALA A 51 -5.31 -21.97 -7.46
CA ALA A 51 -6.01 -23.07 -6.77
C ALA A 51 -5.17 -23.65 -5.62
N ARG A 52 -3.84 -23.70 -5.78
CA ARG A 52 -2.91 -24.09 -4.71
C ARG A 52 -2.94 -23.05 -3.58
N ASN A 53 -2.80 -21.77 -3.89
CA ASN A 53 -2.82 -20.70 -2.89
C ASN A 53 -4.14 -20.65 -2.14
N ALA A 54 -5.28 -20.89 -2.83
CA ALA A 54 -6.59 -20.96 -2.19
C ALA A 54 -6.68 -22.08 -1.13
N ARG A 55 -5.96 -23.20 -1.33
CA ARG A 55 -5.89 -24.27 -0.32
C ARG A 55 -4.89 -23.95 0.78
N ASP A 56 -3.69 -23.47 0.41
CA ASP A 56 -2.57 -23.28 1.34
C ASP A 56 -2.84 -22.11 2.32
N TYR A 57 -3.66 -21.14 1.92
CA TYR A 57 -4.04 -19.96 2.70
C TYR A 57 -5.52 -19.97 3.14
N ALA A 58 -6.20 -21.13 3.04
CA ALA A 58 -7.56 -21.26 3.55
C ALA A 58 -7.57 -21.09 5.08
N MET A 59 -8.56 -20.36 5.58
CA MET A 59 -8.78 -20.23 7.02
C MET A 59 -9.18 -21.60 7.60
N SER A 60 -8.38 -22.13 8.50
CA SER A 60 -8.59 -23.45 9.11
C SER A 60 -8.99 -23.40 10.59
N SER A 61 -8.86 -22.22 11.23
CA SER A 61 -9.21 -22.04 12.64
C SER A 61 -10.72 -22.10 12.86
N ALA A 62 -11.17 -22.90 13.81
CA ALA A 62 -12.59 -23.02 14.17
C ALA A 62 -13.18 -21.72 14.74
N ASN A 63 -12.35 -20.86 15.36
CA ASN A 63 -12.74 -19.54 15.85
C ASN A 63 -12.29 -18.41 14.90
N GLY A 64 -11.87 -18.77 13.71
CA GLY A 64 -11.39 -17.82 12.70
C GLY A 64 -12.52 -17.03 12.04
N ILE A 65 -12.10 -16.00 11.31
CA ILE A 65 -12.95 -15.19 10.44
C ILE A 65 -12.28 -15.05 9.08
N ASP A 66 -13.06 -15.23 8.01
CA ASP A 66 -12.64 -15.04 6.62
C ASP A 66 -13.84 -14.52 5.83
N GLU A 67 -13.99 -13.22 5.76
CA GLU A 67 -15.13 -12.55 5.16
C GLU A 67 -14.67 -11.57 4.08
N GLY A 68 -15.43 -11.46 2.99
CA GLY A 68 -15.24 -10.43 1.96
C GLY A 68 -16.61 -9.96 1.48
N SER A 69 -16.89 -8.66 1.60
CA SER A 69 -18.19 -8.10 1.23
C SER A 69 -18.12 -6.64 0.80
N TYR A 70 -19.15 -6.24 0.06
CA TYR A 70 -19.44 -4.83 -0.18
C TYR A 70 -20.24 -4.26 0.97
N VAL A 71 -19.78 -3.14 1.52
CA VAL A 71 -20.44 -2.41 2.62
C VAL A 71 -20.75 -1.01 2.16
N THR A 72 -21.94 -0.50 2.47
CA THR A 72 -22.30 0.89 2.14
C THR A 72 -21.54 1.84 3.07
N ILE A 73 -20.59 2.56 2.51
CA ILE A 73 -19.74 3.54 3.19
C ILE A 73 -19.74 4.82 2.36
N GLY A 74 -20.03 5.96 2.97
CA GLY A 74 -20.05 7.25 2.28
C GLY A 74 -20.99 7.29 1.07
N GLY A 75 -22.10 6.55 1.14
CA GLY A 75 -23.13 6.47 0.11
C GLY A 75 -22.78 5.61 -1.10
N ILE A 76 -21.68 4.86 -1.08
CA ILE A 76 -21.30 3.90 -2.13
C ILE A 76 -20.95 2.54 -1.51
N GLU A 77 -21.00 1.48 -2.31
CA GLU A 77 -20.59 0.16 -1.89
C GLU A 77 -19.07 0.01 -2.00
N GLN A 78 -18.39 -0.17 -0.87
CA GLN A 78 -16.94 -0.32 -0.77
C GLN A 78 -16.57 -1.74 -0.34
N TRP A 79 -15.53 -2.30 -0.95
CA TRP A 79 -15.08 -3.66 -0.71
C TRP A 79 -14.20 -3.73 0.54
N ILE A 80 -14.56 -4.64 1.44
CA ILE A 80 -13.83 -4.89 2.69
C ILE A 80 -13.61 -6.40 2.83
N THR A 81 -12.39 -6.81 3.22
CA THR A 81 -12.10 -8.17 3.66
C THR A 81 -11.67 -8.17 5.12
N ILE A 82 -12.07 -9.21 5.84
CA ILE A 82 -11.82 -9.39 7.27
C ILE A 82 -11.27 -10.79 7.48
N ARG A 83 -10.03 -10.91 7.95
CA ARG A 83 -9.38 -12.20 8.17
C ARG A 83 -8.64 -12.26 9.50
N GLY A 84 -8.75 -13.38 10.20
CA GLY A 84 -8.05 -13.61 11.46
C GLY A 84 -8.26 -15.01 11.98
N GLU A 85 -7.25 -15.60 12.64
CA GLU A 85 -7.33 -16.94 13.20
C GLU A 85 -8.22 -17.03 14.46
N ASP A 86 -8.46 -15.89 15.11
CA ASP A 86 -9.29 -15.81 16.32
C ASP A 86 -10.11 -14.50 16.33
N ARG A 87 -11.44 -14.62 16.34
CA ARG A 87 -12.37 -13.47 16.41
C ARG A 87 -12.18 -12.61 17.66
N SER A 88 -11.58 -13.16 18.72
CA SER A 88 -11.27 -12.42 19.94
C SER A 88 -10.07 -11.46 19.76
N ASN A 89 -9.22 -11.68 18.78
CA ASN A 89 -8.07 -10.82 18.51
C ASN A 89 -8.47 -9.35 18.30
N PRO A 90 -7.57 -8.41 18.62
CA PRO A 90 -7.76 -7.00 18.27
C PRO A 90 -7.90 -6.83 16.76
N VAL A 91 -8.80 -5.95 16.35
CA VAL A 91 -8.97 -5.57 14.94
C VAL A 91 -7.90 -4.57 14.53
N LEU A 92 -7.26 -4.81 13.40
CA LEU A 92 -6.33 -3.91 12.74
C LEU A 92 -6.87 -3.54 11.35
N LEU A 93 -7.31 -2.30 11.21
CA LEU A 93 -7.73 -1.73 9.93
C LEU A 93 -6.51 -1.19 9.19
N PHE A 94 -6.23 -1.74 8.02
CA PHE A 94 -5.15 -1.29 7.15
C PHE A 94 -5.65 -0.30 6.09
N LEU A 95 -5.00 0.86 5.99
CA LEU A 95 -5.24 1.88 4.97
C LEU A 95 -4.07 1.88 3.97
N HIS A 96 -4.35 1.41 2.75
CA HIS A 96 -3.36 1.38 1.68
C HIS A 96 -2.93 2.77 1.21
N GLY A 97 -1.77 2.82 0.58
CA GLY A 97 -1.17 4.02 -0.01
C GLY A 97 -1.65 4.32 -1.43
N GLY A 98 -0.76 4.88 -2.20
CA GLY A 98 -0.97 5.37 -3.57
C GLY A 98 -0.96 6.90 -3.62
N PRO A 99 -2.08 7.62 -3.73
CA PRO A 99 -3.48 7.18 -3.63
C PRO A 99 -3.92 6.22 -4.74
N GLY A 100 -5.02 5.49 -4.50
CA GLY A 100 -5.61 4.58 -5.48
C GLY A 100 -4.93 3.21 -5.61
N ASP A 101 -4.00 2.89 -4.69
CA ASP A 101 -3.39 1.58 -4.60
C ASP A 101 -4.38 0.53 -4.08
N VAL A 102 -3.97 -0.74 -4.04
CA VAL A 102 -4.72 -1.82 -3.40
C VAL A 102 -3.77 -2.84 -2.78
N THR A 103 -4.19 -3.45 -1.69
CA THR A 103 -3.41 -4.51 -1.03
C THR A 103 -4.18 -5.83 -0.93
N ASN A 104 -5.50 -5.79 -1.05
CA ASN A 104 -6.35 -6.97 -1.03
C ASN A 104 -5.87 -8.12 -1.93
N PRO A 105 -5.52 -7.88 -3.22
CA PRO A 105 -5.16 -8.96 -4.13
C PRO A 105 -3.90 -9.74 -3.74
N TRP A 106 -2.99 -9.15 -2.97
CA TRP A 106 -1.73 -9.79 -2.57
C TRP A 106 -1.55 -9.89 -1.04
N SER A 107 -2.59 -9.50 -0.28
CA SER A 107 -2.60 -9.53 1.19
C SER A 107 -2.36 -10.92 1.76
N PHE A 108 -2.84 -11.98 1.11
CA PHE A 108 -2.70 -13.37 1.54
C PHE A 108 -1.25 -13.76 1.85
N LEU A 109 -0.28 -13.21 1.12
CA LEU A 109 1.12 -13.52 1.34
C LEU A 109 1.71 -12.73 2.51
N PHE A 110 1.36 -11.44 2.62
CA PHE A 110 2.02 -10.54 3.57
C PHE A 110 1.34 -10.52 4.94
N PHE A 111 0.01 -10.60 5.00
CA PHE A 111 -0.74 -10.44 6.24
C PHE A 111 -1.15 -11.76 6.92
N THR A 112 -1.10 -12.91 6.23
CA THR A 112 -1.46 -14.20 6.87
C THR A 112 -0.69 -14.48 8.16
N PRO A 113 0.62 -14.19 8.30
CA PRO A 113 1.30 -14.38 9.60
C PRO A 113 0.78 -13.47 10.72
N TRP A 114 0.11 -12.36 10.36
CA TRP A 114 -0.44 -11.39 11.33
C TRP A 114 -1.81 -11.83 11.85
N GLU A 115 -2.54 -12.69 11.09
CA GLU A 115 -3.87 -13.20 11.41
C GLU A 115 -3.91 -13.96 12.75
N LYS A 116 -2.76 -14.47 13.19
CA LYS A 116 -2.59 -15.09 14.52
C LYS A 116 -2.71 -14.09 15.68
N TYR A 117 -2.42 -12.83 15.45
CA TYR A 117 -2.31 -11.80 16.50
C TYR A 117 -3.38 -10.73 16.39
N PHE A 118 -3.92 -10.54 15.19
CA PHE A 118 -4.90 -9.51 14.86
C PHE A 118 -5.97 -10.07 13.93
N THR A 119 -7.16 -9.51 14.00
CA THR A 119 -8.13 -9.59 12.91
C THR A 119 -7.80 -8.49 11.91
N ILE A 120 -7.25 -8.87 10.76
CA ILE A 120 -6.78 -7.95 9.72
C ILE A 120 -7.96 -7.55 8.84
N VAL A 121 -8.10 -6.25 8.64
CA VAL A 121 -9.11 -5.69 7.73
C VAL A 121 -8.39 -4.96 6.60
N GLN A 122 -8.64 -5.41 5.37
CA GLN A 122 -8.24 -4.72 4.15
C GLN A 122 -9.45 -3.99 3.57
N TRP A 123 -9.26 -2.77 3.16
CA TRP A 123 -10.30 -1.93 2.60
C TRP A 123 -9.84 -1.35 1.27
N ASP A 124 -10.52 -1.73 0.19
CA ASP A 124 -10.36 -1.07 -1.10
C ASP A 124 -11.06 0.28 -1.02
N GLN A 125 -10.28 1.35 -0.86
CA GLN A 125 -10.79 2.69 -0.66
C GLN A 125 -11.58 3.18 -1.87
N ARG A 126 -12.33 4.28 -1.71
CA ARG A 126 -13.06 4.96 -2.77
C ARG A 126 -12.16 5.20 -3.99
N GLY A 127 -12.56 4.70 -5.17
CA GLY A 127 -11.80 4.80 -6.40
C GLY A 127 -10.67 3.78 -6.56
N ALA A 128 -10.58 2.76 -5.70
CA ALA A 128 -9.56 1.73 -5.77
C ALA A 128 -10.15 0.32 -5.87
N GLY A 129 -9.45 -0.60 -6.50
CA GLY A 129 -9.72 -2.03 -6.54
C GLY A 129 -11.16 -2.42 -6.85
N ARG A 130 -11.70 -3.35 -6.06
CA ARG A 130 -13.09 -3.84 -6.23
C ARG A 130 -14.14 -2.77 -5.94
N THR A 131 -13.82 -1.78 -5.10
CA THR A 131 -14.69 -0.60 -4.92
C THR A 131 -14.83 0.18 -6.23
N LEU A 132 -13.72 0.43 -6.94
CA LEU A 132 -13.75 1.07 -8.26
C LEU A 132 -14.53 0.21 -9.27
N ARG A 133 -14.30 -1.11 -9.30
CA ARG A 133 -15.04 -2.04 -10.17
C ARG A 133 -16.55 -1.93 -9.97
N LYS A 134 -16.99 -1.80 -8.72
CA LYS A 134 -18.41 -1.72 -8.35
C LYS A 134 -19.03 -0.37 -8.70
N THR A 135 -18.30 0.72 -8.46
CA THR A 135 -18.82 2.09 -8.58
C THR A 135 -18.60 2.73 -9.95
N GLY A 136 -17.60 2.24 -10.69
CA GLY A 136 -17.15 2.80 -11.95
C GLY A 136 -16.33 4.10 -11.80
N PRO A 137 -15.73 4.60 -12.92
CA PRO A 137 -14.84 5.77 -12.90
C PRO A 137 -15.50 7.08 -12.47
N SER A 138 -16.82 7.22 -12.57
CA SER A 138 -17.55 8.42 -12.16
C SER A 138 -17.40 8.73 -10.66
N VAL A 139 -16.97 7.75 -9.85
CA VAL A 139 -16.70 7.91 -8.42
C VAL A 139 -15.65 9.01 -8.14
N THR A 140 -14.76 9.30 -9.11
CA THR A 140 -13.72 10.33 -9.01
C THR A 140 -14.27 11.72 -8.69
N SER A 141 -15.49 12.05 -9.16
CA SER A 141 -16.16 13.32 -8.85
C SER A 141 -16.47 13.52 -7.37
N THR A 142 -16.45 12.44 -6.59
CA THR A 142 -16.70 12.44 -5.14
C THR A 142 -15.43 12.23 -4.32
N MET A 143 -14.27 12.05 -4.97
CA MET A 143 -13.01 11.79 -4.27
C MET A 143 -12.41 13.08 -3.72
N SER A 144 -12.24 13.11 -2.42
CA SER A 144 -11.46 14.13 -1.72
C SER A 144 -10.83 13.51 -0.46
N VAL A 145 -9.74 14.09 0.02
CA VAL A 145 -9.09 13.65 1.27
C VAL A 145 -10.09 13.70 2.43
N ASP A 146 -10.90 14.76 2.52
CA ASP A 146 -11.96 14.89 3.54
C ASP A 146 -13.01 13.77 3.43
N ARG A 147 -13.52 13.49 2.20
CA ARG A 147 -14.52 12.42 2.03
C ARG A 147 -13.94 11.06 2.36
N MET A 148 -12.73 10.76 1.90
CA MET A 148 -12.08 9.47 2.16
C MET A 148 -11.72 9.30 3.64
N THR A 149 -11.36 10.38 4.35
CA THR A 149 -11.20 10.37 5.81
C THR A 149 -12.52 10.01 6.51
N LYS A 150 -13.64 10.60 6.07
CA LYS A 150 -14.97 10.26 6.58
C LYS A 150 -15.39 8.83 6.23
N ASP A 151 -15.04 8.34 5.03
CA ASP A 151 -15.25 6.94 4.66
C ASP A 151 -14.49 6.01 5.62
N GLY A 152 -13.22 6.32 5.96
CA GLY A 152 -12.44 5.54 6.91
C GLY A 152 -13.02 5.53 8.33
N ILE A 153 -13.61 6.63 8.78
CA ILE A 153 -14.35 6.71 10.05
C ILE A 153 -15.58 5.79 10.01
N GLU A 154 -16.38 5.85 8.93
CA GLU A 154 -17.55 4.99 8.74
C GLU A 154 -17.15 3.51 8.69
N VAL A 155 -16.02 3.17 8.05
CA VAL A 155 -15.44 1.81 8.08
C VAL A 155 -15.11 1.40 9.52
N ALA A 156 -14.44 2.25 10.29
CA ALA A 156 -14.10 1.95 11.68
C ALA A 156 -15.36 1.73 12.55
N GLU A 157 -16.40 2.53 12.36
CA GLU A 157 -17.69 2.38 13.06
C GLU A 157 -18.39 1.07 12.64
N TYR A 158 -18.40 0.74 11.34
CA TYR A 158 -18.93 -0.54 10.85
C TYR A 158 -18.21 -1.72 11.49
N LEU A 159 -16.87 -1.72 11.49
CA LEU A 159 -16.06 -2.82 12.02
C LEU A 159 -16.29 -3.02 13.52
N ARG A 160 -16.36 -1.94 14.29
CA ARG A 160 -16.65 -2.00 15.72
C ARG A 160 -17.99 -2.69 15.99
N LYS A 161 -19.01 -2.33 15.24
CA LYS A 161 -20.35 -2.92 15.36
C LYS A 161 -20.38 -4.37 14.89
N HIS A 162 -19.81 -4.65 13.70
CA HIS A 162 -19.83 -5.96 13.07
C HIS A 162 -19.05 -7.03 13.86
N LEU A 163 -17.92 -6.60 14.46
CA LEU A 163 -17.01 -7.49 15.21
C LEU A 163 -17.15 -7.35 16.74
N GLU A 164 -18.12 -6.58 17.21
CA GLU A 164 -18.40 -6.35 18.64
C GLU A 164 -17.17 -5.86 19.41
N LYS A 165 -16.44 -4.87 18.83
CA LYS A 165 -15.24 -4.29 19.42
C LYS A 165 -15.49 -2.87 19.92
N ASN A 166 -14.92 -2.52 21.08
CA ASN A 166 -15.02 -1.16 21.63
C ASN A 166 -14.20 -0.16 20.81
N LYS A 167 -12.98 -0.54 20.44
CA LYS A 167 -12.04 0.23 19.61
C LYS A 167 -11.27 -0.70 18.68
N ILE A 168 -10.56 -0.13 17.71
CA ILE A 168 -9.70 -0.87 16.79
C ILE A 168 -8.30 -0.22 16.76
N VAL A 169 -7.32 -0.94 16.23
CA VAL A 169 -6.03 -0.37 15.81
C VAL A 169 -6.17 0.06 14.36
N VAL A 170 -5.61 1.21 14.01
CA VAL A 170 -5.52 1.64 12.62
C VAL A 170 -4.06 1.70 12.21
N LEU A 171 -3.75 1.26 10.97
CA LEU A 171 -2.42 1.25 10.38
C LEU A 171 -2.51 1.81 8.96
N GLY A 172 -1.80 2.91 8.71
CA GLY A 172 -1.72 3.54 7.39
C GLY A 172 -0.33 3.42 6.77
N HIS A 173 -0.32 3.19 5.44
CA HIS A 173 0.90 3.21 4.65
C HIS A 173 0.86 4.37 3.66
N SER A 174 1.95 5.15 3.58
CA SER A 174 2.11 6.21 2.57
C SER A 174 0.92 7.18 2.58
N PHE A 175 0.21 7.38 1.47
CA PHE A 175 -1.01 8.21 1.41
C PHE A 175 -2.05 7.80 2.49
N GLY A 176 -2.13 6.52 2.84
CA GLY A 176 -3.02 6.04 3.91
C GLY A 176 -2.78 6.73 5.25
N THR A 177 -1.55 7.19 5.54
CA THR A 177 -1.22 7.92 6.76
C THR A 177 -1.90 9.29 6.84
N ILE A 178 -2.16 9.94 5.70
CA ILE A 178 -2.92 11.21 5.66
C ILE A 178 -4.36 10.99 6.12
N LEU A 179 -5.00 9.96 5.58
CA LEU A 179 -6.39 9.62 5.95
C LEU A 179 -6.47 9.22 7.41
N GLU A 180 -5.54 8.37 7.84
CA GLU A 180 -5.44 7.86 9.20
C GLU A 180 -5.27 8.99 10.22
N LEU A 181 -4.36 9.95 9.98
CA LEU A 181 -4.20 11.14 10.82
C LEU A 181 -5.49 11.95 10.92
N GLY A 182 -6.20 12.12 9.80
CA GLY A 182 -7.52 12.76 9.79
C GLY A 182 -8.55 12.00 10.64
N MET A 183 -8.59 10.68 10.53
CA MET A 183 -9.50 9.80 11.28
C MET A 183 -9.25 9.88 12.79
N VAL A 184 -8.01 9.73 13.24
CA VAL A 184 -7.68 9.72 14.67
C VAL A 184 -7.82 11.09 15.33
N ARG A 185 -7.70 12.18 14.56
CA ARG A 185 -7.98 13.54 15.04
C ARG A 185 -9.47 13.79 15.18
N ALA A 186 -10.27 13.33 14.22
CA ALA A 186 -11.71 13.56 14.23
C ALA A 186 -12.45 12.64 15.22
N ARG A 187 -12.01 11.39 15.34
CA ARG A 187 -12.69 10.36 16.15
C ARG A 187 -11.69 9.49 16.94
N PRO A 188 -10.91 10.08 17.87
CA PRO A 188 -9.95 9.33 18.68
C PRO A 188 -10.61 8.26 19.59
N ASP A 189 -11.90 8.40 19.85
CA ASP A 189 -12.70 7.44 20.62
C ASP A 189 -12.82 6.07 19.94
N LEU A 190 -12.59 5.98 18.63
CA LEU A 190 -12.68 4.74 17.87
C LEU A 190 -11.40 3.89 17.91
N PHE A 191 -10.27 4.48 18.34
CA PHE A 191 -8.96 3.87 18.12
C PHE A 191 -8.20 3.63 19.42
N TYR A 192 -7.52 2.47 19.52
CA TYR A 192 -6.55 2.18 20.57
C TYR A 192 -5.21 2.85 20.30
N ALA A 193 -4.79 2.87 19.06
CA ALA A 193 -3.52 3.43 18.59
C ALA A 193 -3.55 3.74 17.11
N TYR A 194 -2.73 4.69 16.72
CA TYR A 194 -2.29 4.98 15.35
C TYR A 194 -0.97 4.25 15.07
N VAL A 195 -0.81 3.69 13.89
CA VAL A 195 0.45 3.12 13.40
C VAL A 195 0.71 3.61 11.98
N GLY A 196 1.65 4.53 11.78
CA GLY A 196 2.07 5.00 10.45
C GLY A 196 3.31 4.27 9.94
N THR A 197 3.39 4.04 8.63
CA THR A 197 4.59 3.55 7.94
C THR A 197 4.67 4.14 6.54
N GLY A 198 5.89 4.33 6.01
CA GLY A 198 6.04 5.21 4.85
C GLY A 198 5.38 6.56 5.14
N GLN A 199 5.68 7.14 6.30
CA GLN A 199 4.93 8.21 6.92
C GLN A 199 5.05 9.52 6.14
N ILE A 200 3.94 10.00 5.59
CA ILE A 200 3.90 11.37 5.05
C ILE A 200 3.95 12.36 6.21
N ALA A 201 5.03 13.16 6.23
CA ALA A 201 5.33 14.09 7.31
C ALA A 201 5.20 15.56 6.89
N ASP A 202 5.67 15.89 5.70
CA ASP A 202 5.65 17.27 5.18
C ASP A 202 5.81 17.23 3.66
N GLU A 203 4.69 17.25 2.93
CA GLU A 203 4.68 17.18 1.46
C GLU A 203 5.42 18.37 0.82
N VAL A 204 5.43 19.54 1.46
CA VAL A 204 6.13 20.73 0.95
C VAL A 204 7.63 20.50 0.92
N LYS A 205 8.19 19.80 1.92
CA LYS A 205 9.63 19.52 2.05
C LYS A 205 10.04 18.17 1.49
N ASN A 206 9.08 17.29 1.21
CA ASN A 206 9.32 15.88 0.90
C ASN A 206 10.36 15.72 -0.22
N TYR A 207 10.12 16.34 -1.37
CA TYR A 207 11.02 16.20 -2.54
C TYR A 207 12.43 16.74 -2.28
N SER A 208 12.56 17.87 -1.55
CA SER A 208 13.87 18.43 -1.22
C SER A 208 14.64 17.54 -0.24
N ALA A 209 13.97 16.98 0.75
CA ALA A 209 14.56 16.06 1.71
C ALA A 209 15.00 14.75 1.03
N ALA A 210 14.13 14.20 0.16
CA ALA A 210 14.39 13.01 -0.64
C ALA A 210 15.60 13.21 -1.58
N TYR A 211 15.62 14.31 -2.34
CA TYR A 211 16.75 14.65 -3.21
C TYR A 211 18.08 14.66 -2.44
N ALA A 212 18.12 15.36 -1.31
CA ALA A 212 19.32 15.45 -0.49
C ALA A 212 19.75 14.09 0.08
N ALA A 213 18.79 13.24 0.47
CA ALA A 213 19.07 11.89 0.97
C ALA A 213 19.61 10.98 -0.15
N LEU A 214 18.99 11.01 -1.32
CA LEU A 214 19.41 10.24 -2.49
C LEU A 214 20.82 10.61 -2.96
N LEU A 215 21.12 11.91 -3.02
CA LEU A 215 22.45 12.37 -3.42
C LEU A 215 23.53 11.91 -2.41
N ARG A 216 23.24 11.98 -1.11
CA ARG A 216 24.13 11.44 -0.06
C ARG A 216 24.33 9.92 -0.21
N LYS A 217 23.25 9.16 -0.45
CA LYS A 217 23.34 7.70 -0.68
C LYS A 217 24.17 7.37 -1.90
N ALA A 218 23.93 8.06 -3.01
CA ALA A 218 24.70 7.91 -4.25
C ALA A 218 26.20 8.17 -4.04
N GLN A 219 26.54 9.23 -3.31
CA GLN A 219 27.93 9.56 -2.97
C GLN A 219 28.56 8.51 -2.04
N ALA A 220 27.85 8.08 -1.01
CA ALA A 220 28.34 7.09 -0.05
C ALA A 220 28.59 5.72 -0.69
N THR A 221 27.80 5.35 -1.71
CA THR A 221 27.94 4.08 -2.45
C THR A 221 28.84 4.19 -3.68
N GLY A 222 29.34 5.38 -4.03
CA GLY A 222 30.14 5.61 -5.23
C GLY A 222 29.37 5.41 -6.53
N ASN A 223 28.04 5.55 -6.52
CA ASN A 223 27.20 5.37 -7.70
C ASN A 223 27.28 6.60 -8.61
N LEU A 224 28.24 6.60 -9.54
CA LEU A 224 28.49 7.73 -10.43
C LEU A 224 27.28 8.08 -11.30
N GLN A 225 26.56 7.08 -11.81
CA GLN A 225 25.35 7.32 -12.61
C GLN A 225 24.28 8.07 -11.82
N ALA A 226 24.02 7.65 -10.58
CA ALA A 226 23.06 8.33 -9.70
C ALA A 226 23.50 9.78 -9.40
N ILE A 227 24.79 9.97 -9.12
CA ILE A 227 25.36 11.29 -8.84
C ILE A 227 25.17 12.21 -10.05
N ASP A 228 25.51 11.74 -11.24
CA ASP A 228 25.42 12.54 -12.47
C ASP A 228 23.98 12.88 -12.82
N GLU A 229 23.06 11.92 -12.80
CA GLU A 229 21.65 12.14 -13.11
C GLU A 229 20.97 13.07 -12.08
N LEU A 230 21.22 12.87 -10.78
CA LEU A 230 20.67 13.74 -9.74
C LEU A 230 21.22 15.17 -9.83
N LYS A 231 22.53 15.34 -10.09
CA LYS A 231 23.14 16.67 -10.29
C LYS A 231 22.63 17.34 -11.56
N HIS A 232 22.36 16.58 -12.63
CA HIS A 232 21.83 17.13 -13.88
C HIS A 232 20.47 17.78 -13.67
N VAL A 233 19.54 17.11 -12.98
CA VAL A 233 18.20 17.68 -12.71
C VAL A 233 18.20 18.71 -11.58
N GLY A 234 19.22 18.70 -10.72
CA GLY A 234 19.35 19.61 -9.57
C GLY A 234 18.31 19.37 -8.48
N PRO A 235 18.29 20.24 -7.44
CA PRO A 235 17.28 20.14 -6.38
C PRO A 235 15.90 20.66 -6.83
N PRO A 236 14.79 20.13 -6.25
CA PRO A 236 13.44 20.68 -6.51
C PRO A 236 13.31 22.13 -5.96
N PRO A 237 12.31 22.94 -6.45
CA PRO A 237 11.19 22.51 -7.29
C PRO A 237 11.59 22.28 -8.75
N TYR A 238 11.09 21.18 -9.33
CA TYR A 238 11.40 20.84 -10.71
C TYR A 238 10.49 21.59 -11.70
N ALA A 239 11.09 22.09 -12.79
CA ALA A 239 10.35 22.81 -13.83
C ALA A 239 9.45 21.89 -14.69
N ASN A 240 9.78 20.60 -14.76
CA ASN A 240 9.09 19.61 -15.57
C ASN A 240 9.05 18.23 -14.88
N GLY A 241 8.48 17.22 -15.55
CA GLY A 241 8.38 15.85 -15.04
C GLY A 241 9.73 15.10 -14.94
N GLU A 242 10.79 15.56 -15.62
CA GLU A 242 12.06 14.84 -15.68
C GLU A 242 12.71 14.70 -14.30
N GLY A 243 12.80 15.80 -13.54
CA GLY A 243 13.41 15.79 -12.21
C GLY A 243 12.66 14.86 -11.25
N TYR A 244 11.31 14.87 -11.29
CA TYR A 244 10.50 13.92 -10.52
C TYR A 244 10.77 12.49 -10.95
N GLY A 245 10.90 12.22 -12.25
CA GLY A 245 11.19 10.90 -12.81
C GLY A 245 12.57 10.38 -12.37
N VAL A 246 13.60 11.21 -12.43
CA VAL A 246 14.97 10.86 -11.99
C VAL A 246 14.98 10.56 -10.49
N GLN A 247 14.36 11.41 -9.68
CA GLN A 247 14.27 11.19 -8.23
C GLN A 247 13.56 9.90 -7.90
N ARG A 248 12.38 9.64 -8.51
CA ARG A 248 11.62 8.40 -8.33
C ARG A 248 12.40 7.15 -8.75
N LYS A 249 13.09 7.22 -9.90
CA LYS A 249 13.97 6.15 -10.37
C LYS A 249 15.00 5.74 -9.31
N TRP A 250 15.67 6.73 -8.71
CA TRP A 250 16.73 6.45 -7.75
C TRP A 250 16.19 6.07 -6.37
N SER A 251 15.06 6.62 -5.92
CA SER A 251 14.35 6.10 -4.74
C SER A 251 14.07 4.61 -4.90
N ASN A 252 13.35 4.23 -5.95
CA ASN A 252 12.99 2.84 -6.20
C ASN A 252 14.21 1.91 -6.31
N LYS A 253 15.30 2.37 -6.96
CA LYS A 253 16.51 1.55 -7.08
C LYS A 253 17.25 1.34 -5.76
N PHE A 254 17.40 2.37 -4.94
CA PHE A 254 18.08 2.25 -3.66
C PHE A 254 17.26 1.52 -2.60
N GLU A 255 15.94 1.62 -2.67
CA GLU A 255 15.01 0.93 -1.78
C GLU A 255 14.71 -0.52 -2.19
N GLY A 256 15.06 -0.96 -3.41
CA GLY A 256 14.61 -2.25 -3.97
C GLY A 256 13.11 -2.31 -4.28
N SER A 257 12.47 -1.15 -4.40
CA SER A 257 11.01 -1.04 -4.56
C SER A 257 10.52 -1.53 -5.93
N TYR A 258 11.36 -1.53 -6.96
CA TYR A 258 10.98 -2.07 -8.27
C TYR A 258 10.66 -3.56 -8.21
N GLU A 259 11.54 -4.35 -7.59
CA GLU A 259 11.37 -5.79 -7.45
C GLU A 259 10.11 -6.13 -6.66
N PHE A 260 9.83 -5.36 -5.62
CA PHE A 260 8.62 -5.50 -4.83
C PHE A 260 7.36 -5.19 -5.66
N LEU A 261 7.30 -4.04 -6.34
CA LEU A 261 6.13 -3.61 -7.11
C LEU A 261 5.83 -4.55 -8.28
N TYR A 262 6.86 -4.99 -9.01
CA TYR A 262 6.66 -5.98 -10.09
C TYR A 262 6.21 -7.33 -9.53
N GLY A 263 6.78 -7.75 -8.40
CA GLY A 263 6.39 -9.00 -7.73
C GLY A 263 4.93 -8.99 -7.29
N THR A 264 4.46 -7.90 -6.67
CA THR A 264 3.08 -7.80 -6.19
C THR A 264 2.05 -7.81 -7.32
N THR A 265 2.38 -7.26 -8.49
CA THR A 265 1.51 -7.38 -9.69
C THR A 265 1.31 -8.84 -10.08
N GLY A 266 2.39 -9.64 -10.11
CA GLY A 266 2.30 -11.08 -10.36
C GLY A 266 1.53 -11.84 -9.27
N LEU A 267 1.70 -11.45 -8.01
CA LEU A 267 0.97 -12.04 -6.88
C LEU A 267 -0.54 -11.82 -6.97
N ALA A 268 -0.98 -10.67 -7.46
CA ALA A 268 -2.40 -10.38 -7.64
C ALA A 268 -3.09 -11.36 -8.61
N LEU A 269 -2.37 -11.84 -9.63
CA LEU A 269 -2.88 -12.83 -10.58
C LEU A 269 -3.08 -14.21 -9.97
N VAL A 270 -2.26 -14.58 -9.00
CA VAL A 270 -2.27 -15.91 -8.38
C VAL A 270 -2.84 -15.92 -6.96
N ALA A 271 -3.40 -14.81 -6.52
CA ALA A 271 -4.08 -14.69 -5.23
C ALA A 271 -5.30 -15.64 -5.15
N PRO A 272 -5.67 -16.13 -3.95
CA PRO A 272 -6.94 -16.80 -3.76
C PRO A 272 -8.10 -15.94 -4.30
N GLY A 273 -8.81 -16.43 -5.33
CA GLY A 273 -9.88 -15.67 -5.99
C GLY A 273 -9.43 -14.44 -6.80
N GLY A 274 -8.13 -14.32 -7.05
CA GLY A 274 -7.55 -13.24 -7.86
C GLY A 274 -7.82 -13.41 -9.36
N SER A 275 -7.70 -12.32 -10.11
CA SER A 275 -7.94 -12.28 -11.55
C SER A 275 -7.15 -11.17 -12.23
N MET A 276 -7.03 -11.22 -13.56
CA MET A 276 -6.50 -10.10 -14.36
C MET A 276 -7.30 -8.81 -14.14
N GLN A 277 -8.59 -8.93 -13.84
CA GLN A 277 -9.42 -7.76 -13.55
C GLN A 277 -8.97 -7.04 -12.28
N ASP A 278 -8.49 -7.75 -11.25
CA ASP A 278 -7.96 -7.12 -10.02
C ASP A 278 -6.69 -6.31 -10.33
N VAL A 279 -5.85 -6.77 -11.27
CA VAL A 279 -4.67 -6.03 -11.76
C VAL A 279 -5.10 -4.78 -12.54
N ASN A 280 -6.08 -4.90 -13.43
CA ASN A 280 -6.60 -3.77 -14.21
C ASN A 280 -7.22 -2.70 -13.31
N ASP A 281 -8.02 -3.11 -12.32
CA ASP A 281 -8.64 -2.20 -11.35
C ASP A 281 -7.58 -1.47 -10.52
N TRP A 282 -6.49 -2.15 -10.18
CA TRP A 282 -5.37 -1.53 -9.47
C TRP A 282 -4.74 -0.40 -10.29
N PHE A 283 -4.30 -0.67 -11.53
CA PHE A 283 -3.70 0.37 -12.38
C PHE A 283 -4.69 1.51 -12.70
N GLN A 284 -5.95 1.18 -12.93
CA GLN A 284 -6.98 2.18 -13.15
C GLN A 284 -7.19 3.06 -11.91
N GLY A 285 -7.21 2.46 -10.72
CA GLY A 285 -7.33 3.16 -9.45
C GLY A 285 -6.22 4.18 -9.24
N GLN A 286 -4.96 3.80 -9.49
CA GLN A 286 -3.82 4.70 -9.41
C GLN A 286 -3.96 5.91 -10.35
N THR A 287 -4.37 5.66 -11.61
CA THR A 287 -4.58 6.74 -12.59
C THR A 287 -5.70 7.70 -12.17
N LEU A 288 -6.83 7.17 -11.70
CA LEU A 288 -7.99 7.97 -11.31
C LEU A 288 -7.73 8.77 -10.02
N ALA A 289 -6.86 8.29 -9.16
CA ALA A 289 -6.53 8.93 -7.88
C ALA A 289 -5.67 10.20 -8.02
N ASP A 290 -5.19 10.53 -9.21
CA ASP A 290 -4.46 11.79 -9.48
C ASP A 290 -5.26 13.04 -9.07
N VAL A 291 -6.59 12.96 -9.00
CA VAL A 291 -7.46 14.04 -8.50
C VAL A 291 -7.20 14.42 -7.03
N LEU A 292 -6.57 13.53 -6.26
CA LEU A 292 -6.22 13.75 -4.86
C LEU A 292 -4.86 14.46 -4.68
N VAL A 293 -3.96 14.33 -5.65
CA VAL A 293 -2.59 14.87 -5.56
C VAL A 293 -2.55 16.37 -5.28
N PRO A 294 -3.36 17.24 -5.94
CA PRO A 294 -3.37 18.68 -5.63
C PRO A 294 -3.78 19.00 -4.19
N GLN A 295 -4.57 18.12 -3.55
CA GLN A 295 -5.09 18.33 -2.20
C GLN A 295 -4.02 18.03 -1.12
N THR A 296 -3.00 17.24 -1.44
CA THR A 296 -1.96 16.84 -0.49
C THR A 296 -0.68 17.68 -0.60
N LYS A 297 -0.38 18.21 -1.79
CA LYS A 297 0.88 18.94 -2.08
C LYS A 297 1.21 20.10 -1.13
N SER A 298 0.21 20.71 -0.50
CA SER A 298 0.39 21.83 0.44
C SER A 298 0.40 21.37 1.91
N LEU A 299 0.28 20.08 2.19
CA LEU A 299 0.23 19.56 3.55
C LEU A 299 1.63 19.55 4.17
N GLY A 300 1.88 20.53 5.04
CA GLY A 300 3.03 20.47 5.96
C GLY A 300 2.63 19.82 7.28
N MET A 301 3.59 19.65 8.18
CA MET A 301 3.39 19.01 9.51
C MET A 301 2.20 19.60 10.28
N ALA A 302 2.04 20.92 10.27
CA ALA A 302 0.92 21.58 10.95
C ALA A 302 -0.45 21.22 10.35
N GLY A 303 -0.53 21.10 9.02
CA GLY A 303 -1.75 20.69 8.32
C GLY A 303 -2.13 19.24 8.62
N LEU A 304 -1.15 18.34 8.72
CA LEU A 304 -1.34 16.95 9.13
C LEU A 304 -1.79 16.83 10.60
N GLY A 305 -1.39 17.77 11.45
CA GLY A 305 -1.71 17.82 12.87
C GLY A 305 -0.51 17.46 13.76
N LEU A 306 -0.44 18.07 14.92
CA LEU A 306 0.65 17.87 15.88
C LEU A 306 0.16 17.47 17.28
N GLU A 307 -1.15 17.47 17.53
CA GLU A 307 -1.72 17.14 18.83
C GLU A 307 -2.70 15.97 18.68
N PHE A 308 -2.44 14.91 19.43
CA PHE A 308 -3.20 13.66 19.38
C PHE A 308 -3.54 13.19 20.81
N SER A 309 -4.71 12.61 21.00
CA SER A 309 -5.19 12.12 22.29
C SER A 309 -5.08 10.60 22.46
N ILE A 310 -4.49 9.91 21.47
CA ILE A 310 -4.24 8.46 21.50
C ILE A 310 -2.74 8.18 21.32
N PRO A 311 -2.26 6.97 21.65
CA PRO A 311 -0.89 6.55 21.34
C PRO A 311 -0.58 6.59 19.85
N MET A 312 0.57 7.17 19.47
CA MET A 312 1.05 7.36 18.12
C MET A 312 2.35 6.57 17.90
N PHE A 313 2.35 5.67 16.96
CA PHE A 313 3.53 4.90 16.56
C PHE A 313 3.84 5.16 15.08
N VAL A 314 5.11 5.34 14.76
CA VAL A 314 5.58 5.38 13.38
C VAL A 314 6.68 4.34 13.24
N PHE A 315 6.43 3.33 12.42
CA PHE A 315 7.38 2.26 12.09
C PHE A 315 7.86 2.50 10.67
N GLU A 316 9.05 3.07 10.54
CA GLU A 316 9.54 3.67 9.30
C GLU A 316 10.72 2.90 8.75
N GLY A 317 10.82 2.74 7.42
CA GLY A 317 12.01 2.22 6.79
C GLY A 317 13.25 3.06 7.12
N ASP A 318 14.37 2.42 7.47
CA ASP A 318 15.61 3.13 7.82
C ASP A 318 16.25 3.84 6.61
N GLU A 319 15.89 3.43 5.39
CA GLU A 319 16.30 4.00 4.11
C GLU A 319 15.09 4.37 3.22
N ASP A 320 14.01 4.91 3.79
CA ASP A 320 12.90 5.45 2.99
C ASP A 320 13.31 6.77 2.33
N PHE A 321 13.36 6.77 0.99
CA PHE A 321 13.65 7.95 0.16
C PHE A 321 12.38 8.50 -0.50
N THR A 322 11.28 7.78 -0.43
CA THR A 322 9.97 8.20 -0.97
C THR A 322 9.27 9.14 0.01
N THR A 323 9.17 8.74 1.29
CA THR A 323 8.77 9.57 2.42
C THR A 323 9.94 9.62 3.43
N PRO A 324 10.88 10.57 3.28
CA PRO A 324 12.20 10.46 3.89
C PRO A 324 12.17 10.21 5.39
N THR A 325 12.82 9.13 5.84
CA THR A 325 12.92 8.69 7.24
C THR A 325 13.24 9.81 8.21
N ALA A 326 14.17 10.70 7.83
CA ALA A 326 14.56 11.85 8.65
C ALA A 326 13.40 12.85 8.85
N LEU A 327 12.57 13.04 7.82
CA LEU A 327 11.42 13.94 7.87
C LEU A 327 10.29 13.33 8.71
N ALA A 328 10.03 12.04 8.56
CA ALA A 328 9.11 11.29 9.40
C ALA A 328 9.50 11.34 10.90
N ARG A 329 10.81 11.20 11.18
CA ARG A 329 11.33 11.35 12.56
C ARG A 329 11.05 12.73 13.13
N GLN A 330 11.35 13.80 12.37
CA GLN A 330 11.09 15.17 12.78
C GLN A 330 9.60 15.41 13.09
N TYR A 331 8.72 14.82 12.29
CA TYR A 331 7.29 14.90 12.51
C TYR A 331 6.87 14.25 13.83
N VAL A 332 7.36 13.03 14.11
CA VAL A 332 7.08 12.35 15.38
C VAL A 332 7.66 13.13 16.58
N GLU A 333 8.84 13.71 16.44
CA GLU A 333 9.44 14.55 17.49
C GLU A 333 8.56 15.78 17.81
N ALA A 334 7.97 16.39 16.77
CA ALA A 334 7.08 17.54 16.91
C ALA A 334 5.68 17.18 17.45
N MET A 335 5.23 15.93 17.33
CA MET A 335 3.92 15.49 17.84
C MET A 335 3.83 15.61 19.36
N LYS A 336 2.62 15.92 19.85
CA LYS A 336 2.20 15.76 21.24
C LYS A 336 1.15 14.66 21.30
N ALA A 337 1.41 13.61 22.09
CA ALA A 337 0.53 12.48 22.28
C ALA A 337 0.76 11.86 23.68
N PRO A 338 -0.20 11.09 24.23
CA PRO A 338 -0.02 10.38 25.51
C PRO A 338 1.17 9.42 25.49
N ARG A 339 1.43 8.83 24.33
CA ARG A 339 2.60 8.00 24.02
C ARG A 339 2.95 8.19 22.56
N LYS A 340 4.23 8.36 22.23
CA LYS A 340 4.71 8.39 20.85
C LYS A 340 6.01 7.62 20.73
N GLU A 341 6.13 6.85 19.67
CA GLU A 341 7.35 6.07 19.39
C GLU A 341 7.68 6.13 17.90
N PHE A 342 8.97 6.29 17.60
CA PHE A 342 9.52 6.16 16.26
C PHE A 342 10.42 4.93 16.24
N VAL A 343 10.08 3.95 15.40
CA VAL A 343 10.77 2.67 15.30
C VAL A 343 11.31 2.52 13.89
N LEU A 344 12.59 2.21 13.75
CA LEU A 344 13.18 1.90 12.47
C LEU A 344 12.96 0.42 12.14
N ILE A 345 12.52 0.18 10.93
CA ILE A 345 12.42 -1.14 10.29
C ILE A 345 13.43 -1.16 9.17
N HIS A 346 14.15 -2.26 8.99
CA HIS A 346 15.10 -2.38 7.90
C HIS A 346 14.41 -2.23 6.54
N GLY A 347 14.99 -1.38 5.65
CA GLY A 347 14.53 -1.18 4.27
C GLY A 347 14.00 0.21 3.97
N GLY A 348 13.34 0.34 2.81
CA GLY A 348 12.80 1.60 2.28
C GLY A 348 11.30 1.78 2.51
N HIS A 349 10.64 2.42 1.54
CA HIS A 349 9.21 2.76 1.61
C HIS A 349 8.27 1.57 1.83
N PHE A 350 8.66 0.39 1.36
CA PHE A 350 7.89 -0.85 1.50
C PHE A 350 8.44 -1.78 2.60
N ALA A 351 9.17 -1.24 3.59
CA ALA A 351 9.79 -2.01 4.67
C ALA A 351 8.79 -2.91 5.40
N MET A 352 7.55 -2.45 5.65
CA MET A 352 6.52 -3.25 6.32
C MET A 352 6.17 -4.56 5.59
N PHE A 353 6.34 -4.60 4.27
CA PHE A 353 6.06 -5.77 3.45
C PHE A 353 7.32 -6.61 3.22
N MET A 354 8.45 -5.96 2.92
CA MET A 354 9.72 -6.62 2.63
C MET A 354 10.34 -7.23 3.90
N HIS A 355 10.17 -6.59 5.05
CA HIS A 355 10.62 -7.02 6.37
C HIS A 355 9.44 -7.25 7.32
N ARG A 356 8.38 -7.90 6.81
CA ARG A 356 7.09 -8.10 7.48
C ARG A 356 7.17 -8.74 8.86
N ASP A 357 8.12 -9.64 9.07
CA ASP A 357 8.27 -10.37 10.33
C ASP A 357 8.85 -9.45 11.42
N GLU A 358 9.81 -8.60 11.08
CA GLU A 358 10.33 -7.53 11.95
C GLU A 358 9.24 -6.54 12.31
N PHE A 359 8.50 -6.07 11.30
CA PHE A 359 7.38 -5.14 11.51
C PHE A 359 6.30 -5.75 12.42
N LEU A 360 5.93 -7.01 12.18
CA LEU A 360 4.96 -7.72 13.02
C LEU A 360 5.44 -7.85 14.46
N GLN A 361 6.72 -8.16 14.70
CA GLN A 361 7.28 -8.25 16.05
C GLN A 361 7.11 -6.93 16.81
N GLU A 362 7.38 -5.80 16.16
CA GLU A 362 7.21 -4.48 16.79
C GLU A 362 5.73 -4.13 17.02
N LEU A 363 4.81 -4.50 16.11
CA LEU A 363 3.37 -4.39 16.34
C LEU A 363 2.90 -5.19 17.55
N VAL A 364 3.29 -6.45 17.62
CA VAL A 364 2.91 -7.37 18.72
C VAL A 364 3.46 -6.88 20.05
N LYS A 365 4.70 -6.39 20.07
CA LYS A 365 5.37 -5.92 21.28
C LYS A 365 4.82 -4.60 21.80
N ARG A 366 4.53 -3.64 20.92
CA ARG A 366 4.25 -2.23 21.31
C ARG A 366 2.78 -1.87 21.24
N VAL A 367 2.08 -2.37 20.24
CA VAL A 367 0.71 -1.93 19.90
C VAL A 367 -0.34 -2.91 20.41
N ARG A 368 -0.16 -4.22 20.17
CA ARG A 368 -1.13 -5.24 20.58
C ARG A 368 -1.53 -5.18 22.05
N PRO A 369 -0.61 -4.94 23.02
CA PRO A 369 -0.98 -4.86 24.44
C PRO A 369 -2.00 -3.77 24.77
N LEU A 370 -2.03 -2.66 24.00
CA LEU A 370 -3.00 -1.58 24.19
C LEU A 370 -4.43 -1.98 23.82
N ALA A 371 -4.57 -2.99 22.95
CA ALA A 371 -5.87 -3.42 22.44
C ALA A 371 -6.39 -4.72 23.09
N VAL A 372 -5.57 -5.43 23.87
CA VAL A 372 -5.99 -6.65 24.61
C VAL A 372 -6.18 -6.41 26.10
N ALA A 373 -5.72 -5.28 26.61
CA ALA A 373 -5.81 -4.96 28.03
C ALA A 373 -7.18 -4.35 28.46
N ASN A 374 -8.12 -4.20 27.51
CA ASN A 374 -9.43 -3.58 27.72
C ASN A 374 -10.51 -4.55 27.27
#